data_a4deebbfd3d91e037ba1ca5914b86222
#
_entry.id   a4deebbfd3d91e037ba1ca5914b86222
#
_cell.length_a   1.000
_cell.length_b   1.000
_cell.length_c   1.000
_cell.angle_alpha   90.00
_cell.angle_beta   90.00
_cell.angle_gamma   90.00
#
_symmetry.space_group_name_H-M   'P 1'
#
loop_
_entity.id
_entity.type
_entity.pdbx_description
1 polymer ?
#
loop_
_entity_poly.entity_id
_entity_poly.type
_entity_poly.pdbx_seq_one_letter_code
_entity_poly.pdbx_strand_id
1 'polypeptide(L)'
;MKKIAIFDVCDTLYNVNTTFSFLNYYFKKHKNYLIFRKIIRLFPIKAINYLYYKFFGKDLIRIIGTFFLKNHNQSDIAKSSNIFVRNILSKEVKEKIFIKLKYYKKQGYYIVLMSGSYDFIIKEVANYFDANSYYASETQIINQLYTGRYKKDILMSKYNLFLKNFLQFEKLAVITNNKSDLKLLKLADYAYAVCNKKSDLRFWKHYSKINCIEDF
;
A
#
# COMPACT_ATOMS: atom_id res chain seq x y z
N MET A 1 6.90 -9.06 -25.30
CA MET A 1 7.04 -8.24 -24.06
C MET A 1 5.66 -8.14 -23.40
N LYS A 2 5.58 -7.96 -22.06
CA LYS A 2 4.30 -7.90 -21.34
C LYS A 2 3.81 -6.45 -21.23
N LYS A 3 2.49 -6.23 -21.36
CA LYS A 3 1.84 -5.00 -20.90
C LYS A 3 1.65 -5.12 -19.40
N ILE A 4 2.02 -4.12 -18.61
CA ILE A 4 2.00 -4.18 -17.14
C ILE A 4 1.13 -3.05 -16.61
N ALA A 5 0.26 -3.36 -15.63
CA ALA A 5 -0.50 -2.37 -14.90
C ALA A 5 -0.22 -2.49 -13.40
N ILE A 6 0.38 -1.45 -12.83
CA ILE A 6 0.73 -1.37 -11.41
C ILE A 6 -0.35 -0.59 -10.66
N PHE A 7 -0.86 -1.18 -9.60
CA PHE A 7 -1.80 -0.55 -8.68
C PHE A 7 -1.18 -0.46 -7.29
N ASP A 8 -1.09 0.75 -6.75
CA ASP A 8 -0.92 0.91 -5.32
C ASP A 8 -2.20 0.52 -4.59
N VAL A 9 -2.09 0.17 -3.32
CA VAL A 9 -3.21 -0.42 -2.56
C VAL A 9 -3.79 0.53 -1.53
N CYS A 10 -2.95 1.01 -0.59
CA CYS A 10 -3.38 1.92 0.48
C CYS A 10 -3.82 3.27 -0.09
N ASP A 11 -5.01 3.74 0.32
CA ASP A 11 -5.55 5.04 -0.10
C ASP A 11 -5.63 5.22 -1.64
N THR A 12 -5.36 4.14 -2.40
CA THR A 12 -5.44 4.06 -3.87
C THR A 12 -6.55 3.09 -4.29
N LEU A 13 -6.36 1.79 -4.11
CA LEU A 13 -7.38 0.76 -4.40
C LEU A 13 -8.46 0.71 -3.33
N TYR A 14 -8.11 1.09 -2.10
CA TYR A 14 -9.01 1.17 -0.95
C TYR A 14 -9.06 2.58 -0.36
N ASN A 15 -10.17 2.92 0.28
CA ASN A 15 -10.38 4.19 0.99
C ASN A 15 -9.61 4.31 2.31
N VAL A 16 -8.79 3.33 2.64
CA VAL A 16 -8.12 3.23 3.94
C VAL A 16 -6.64 2.84 3.79
N ASN A 17 -5.84 3.27 4.77
CA ASN A 17 -4.51 2.72 4.96
C ASN A 17 -4.61 1.29 5.48
N THR A 18 -4.35 0.30 4.63
CA THR A 18 -4.57 -1.12 4.92
C THR A 18 -3.74 -1.63 6.10
N THR A 19 -2.53 -1.10 6.32
CA THR A 19 -1.67 -1.44 7.47
C THR A 19 -2.38 -1.13 8.78
N PHE A 20 -2.80 0.12 8.97
CA PHE A 20 -3.45 0.54 10.22
C PHE A 20 -4.88 0.01 10.35
N SER A 21 -5.58 -0.18 9.24
CA SER A 21 -6.91 -0.80 9.25
C SER A 21 -6.84 -2.24 9.77
N PHE A 22 -5.84 -3.02 9.31
CA PHE A 22 -5.60 -4.37 9.83
C PHE A 22 -5.21 -4.36 11.32
N LEU A 23 -4.27 -3.52 11.72
CA LEU A 23 -3.87 -3.43 13.13
C LEU A 23 -5.04 -3.03 14.04
N ASN A 24 -5.91 -2.12 13.59
CA ASN A 24 -7.13 -1.74 14.31
C ASN A 24 -8.11 -2.91 14.46
N TYR A 25 -8.26 -3.72 13.41
CA TYR A 25 -9.08 -4.92 13.43
C TYR A 25 -8.51 -5.98 14.38
N TYR A 26 -7.24 -6.30 14.21
CA TYR A 26 -6.58 -7.39 14.94
C TYR A 26 -6.41 -7.07 16.43
N PHE A 27 -6.02 -5.83 16.76
CA PHE A 27 -5.77 -5.36 18.12
C PHE A 27 -6.92 -4.55 18.73
N LYS A 28 -8.15 -4.74 18.24
CA LYS A 28 -9.34 -3.95 18.69
C LYS A 28 -9.60 -3.96 20.22
N LYS A 29 -9.14 -4.98 20.94
CA LYS A 29 -9.28 -5.13 22.40
C LYS A 29 -7.96 -4.95 23.16
N HIS A 30 -6.85 -4.68 22.49
CA HIS A 30 -5.52 -4.61 23.11
C HIS A 30 -5.27 -3.20 23.66
N LYS A 31 -5.27 -3.05 25.00
CA LYS A 31 -5.18 -1.74 25.69
C LYS A 31 -4.02 -0.87 25.20
N ASN A 32 -2.79 -1.42 25.19
CA ASN A 32 -1.59 -0.66 24.78
C ASN A 32 -1.66 -0.21 23.31
N TYR A 33 -2.25 -1.01 22.42
CA TYR A 33 -2.47 -0.62 21.04
C TYR A 33 -3.48 0.53 20.92
N LEU A 34 -4.56 0.49 21.71
CA LEU A 34 -5.56 1.57 21.73
C LEU A 34 -4.95 2.88 22.24
N ILE A 35 -4.07 2.83 23.26
CA ILE A 35 -3.33 4.00 23.75
C ILE A 35 -2.41 4.52 22.64
N PHE A 36 -1.61 3.66 22.01
CA PHE A 36 -0.78 4.01 20.86
C PHE A 36 -1.59 4.71 19.77
N ARG A 37 -2.76 4.19 19.40
CA ARG A 37 -3.64 4.79 18.39
C ARG A 37 -4.15 6.18 18.76
N LYS A 38 -4.35 6.47 20.04
CA LYS A 38 -4.68 7.82 20.53
C LYS A 38 -3.47 8.77 20.40
N ILE A 39 -2.28 8.32 20.82
CA ILE A 39 -1.04 9.11 20.81
C ILE A 39 -0.65 9.53 19.38
N ILE A 40 -0.68 8.62 18.43
CA ILE A 40 -0.26 8.91 17.04
C ILE A 40 -1.21 9.87 16.29
N ARG A 41 -2.39 10.17 16.86
CA ARG A 41 -3.31 11.18 16.31
C ARG A 41 -2.93 12.60 16.71
N LEU A 42 -2.11 12.76 17.75
CA LEU A 42 -1.67 14.07 18.22
C LEU A 42 -0.80 14.77 17.18
N PHE A 43 -1.03 16.08 17.04
CA PHE A 43 -0.32 16.90 16.04
C PHE A 43 1.20 16.83 16.19
N PRO A 44 1.82 16.96 17.39
CA PRO A 44 3.28 16.89 17.54
C PRO A 44 3.85 15.55 17.01
N ILE A 45 3.18 14.44 17.30
CA ILE A 45 3.63 13.10 16.87
C ILE A 45 3.58 12.98 15.34
N LYS A 46 2.53 13.49 14.71
CA LYS A 46 2.43 13.53 13.25
C LYS A 46 3.51 14.41 12.62
N ALA A 47 3.81 15.55 13.22
CA ALA A 47 4.87 16.45 12.76
C ALA A 47 6.25 15.79 12.83
N ILE A 48 6.57 15.14 13.97
CA ILE A 48 7.82 14.37 14.16
C ILE A 48 7.90 13.24 13.12
N ASN A 49 6.83 12.47 12.94
CA ASN A 49 6.80 11.39 11.95
C ASN A 49 7.00 11.92 10.52
N TYR A 50 6.38 13.04 10.18
CA TYR A 50 6.55 13.69 8.87
C TYR A 50 8.00 14.14 8.63
N LEU A 51 8.64 14.77 9.62
CA LEU A 51 10.05 15.16 9.53
C LEU A 51 10.95 13.93 9.39
N TYR A 52 10.73 12.91 10.21
CA TYR A 52 11.50 11.67 10.14
C TYR A 52 11.35 10.99 8.76
N TYR A 53 10.13 10.93 8.24
CA TYR A 53 9.86 10.41 6.90
C TYR A 53 10.59 11.22 5.82
N LYS A 54 10.58 12.55 5.92
CA LYS A 54 11.24 13.44 4.96
C LYS A 54 12.77 13.26 4.94
N PHE A 55 13.40 13.08 6.10
CA PHE A 55 14.87 12.95 6.21
C PHE A 55 15.36 11.52 5.98
N PHE A 56 14.65 10.53 6.46
CA PHE A 56 15.12 9.13 6.47
C PHE A 56 14.33 8.20 5.54
N GLY A 57 13.25 8.66 4.91
CA GLY A 57 12.40 7.84 4.06
C GLY A 57 11.64 6.73 4.79
N LYS A 58 11.56 6.80 6.13
CA LYS A 58 10.94 5.77 6.98
C LYS A 58 9.78 6.36 7.77
N ASP A 59 8.69 5.63 7.87
CA ASP A 59 7.51 5.98 8.68
C ASP A 59 7.62 5.36 10.07
N LEU A 60 7.98 6.18 11.08
CA LEU A 60 8.12 5.77 12.48
C LEU A 60 6.83 5.19 13.05
N ILE A 61 5.69 5.83 12.77
CA ILE A 61 4.40 5.37 13.28
C ILE A 61 4.10 3.97 12.78
N ARG A 62 4.43 3.70 11.50
CA ARG A 62 4.27 2.39 10.90
C ARG A 62 5.24 1.35 11.50
N ILE A 63 6.48 1.74 11.75
CA ILE A 63 7.50 0.88 12.41
C ILE A 63 7.04 0.50 13.81
N ILE A 64 6.61 1.47 14.63
CA ILE A 64 6.11 1.21 15.98
C ILE A 64 4.82 0.37 15.93
N GLY A 65 3.92 0.66 14.98
CA GLY A 65 2.73 -0.15 14.76
C GLY A 65 3.04 -1.62 14.46
N THR A 66 4.11 -1.88 13.69
CA THR A 66 4.56 -3.24 13.36
C THR A 66 5.08 -3.98 14.59
N PHE A 67 5.65 -3.28 15.58
CA PHE A 67 6.12 -3.90 16.82
C PHE A 67 5.01 -4.63 17.60
N PHE A 68 3.74 -4.20 17.48
CA PHE A 68 2.62 -4.91 18.10
C PHE A 68 2.41 -6.32 17.55
N LEU A 69 2.94 -6.66 16.36
CA LEU A 69 2.91 -8.02 15.82
C LEU A 69 3.92 -8.96 16.51
N LYS A 70 4.83 -8.44 17.35
CA LYS A 70 5.87 -9.26 18.00
C LYS A 70 5.24 -10.43 18.78
N ASN A 71 5.83 -11.60 18.63
CA ASN A 71 5.42 -12.88 19.26
C ASN A 71 4.04 -13.41 18.81
N HIS A 72 3.38 -12.80 17.80
CA HIS A 72 2.19 -13.38 17.20
C HIS A 72 2.56 -14.47 16.20
N ASN A 73 1.76 -15.53 16.16
CA ASN A 73 1.98 -16.67 15.27
C ASN A 73 1.65 -16.31 13.81
N GLN A 74 2.47 -16.78 12.87
CA GLN A 74 2.29 -16.55 11.44
C GLN A 74 0.93 -17.08 10.94
N SER A 75 0.52 -18.27 11.40
CA SER A 75 -0.74 -18.88 10.96
C SER A 75 -1.97 -18.07 11.40
N ASP A 76 -1.94 -17.50 12.63
CA ASP A 76 -3.05 -16.72 13.17
C ASP A 76 -3.19 -15.37 12.45
N ILE A 77 -2.07 -14.72 12.16
CA ILE A 77 -2.05 -13.50 11.34
C ILE A 77 -2.56 -13.79 9.92
N ALA A 78 -2.12 -14.90 9.30
CA ALA A 78 -2.56 -15.28 7.97
C ALA A 78 -4.08 -15.53 7.91
N LYS A 79 -4.64 -16.29 8.86
CA LYS A 79 -6.09 -16.50 8.97
C LYS A 79 -6.84 -15.18 9.17
N SER A 80 -6.34 -14.34 10.08
CA SER A 80 -6.95 -13.04 10.38
C SER A 80 -6.89 -12.08 9.20
N SER A 81 -5.81 -12.09 8.40
CA SER A 81 -5.68 -11.24 7.22
C SER A 81 -6.66 -11.65 6.11
N ASN A 82 -6.89 -12.95 5.91
CA ASN A 82 -7.89 -13.45 4.96
C ASN A 82 -9.30 -12.96 5.36
N ILE A 83 -9.70 -13.16 6.63
CA ILE A 83 -10.99 -12.68 7.14
C ILE A 83 -11.12 -11.16 7.00
N PHE A 84 -10.06 -10.42 7.35
CA PHE A 84 -10.02 -8.96 7.26
C PHE A 84 -10.23 -8.47 5.83
N VAL A 85 -9.52 -9.05 4.86
CA VAL A 85 -9.64 -8.65 3.45
C VAL A 85 -11.03 -8.94 2.91
N ARG A 86 -11.58 -10.12 3.18
CA ARG A 86 -12.88 -10.53 2.65
C ARG A 86 -14.06 -9.80 3.29
N ASN A 87 -14.04 -9.55 4.60
CA ASN A 87 -15.22 -9.11 5.34
C ASN A 87 -15.19 -7.61 5.68
N ILE A 88 -13.99 -7.00 5.73
CA ILE A 88 -13.84 -5.61 6.13
C ILE A 88 -13.29 -4.79 4.97
N LEU A 89 -12.11 -5.16 4.46
CA LEU A 89 -11.44 -4.37 3.45
C LEU A 89 -12.19 -4.35 2.12
N SER A 90 -12.91 -5.43 1.79
CA SER A 90 -13.76 -5.51 0.59
C SER A 90 -14.82 -4.40 0.50
N LYS A 91 -15.25 -3.84 1.64
CA LYS A 91 -16.23 -2.74 1.71
C LYS A 91 -15.63 -1.36 1.48
N GLU A 92 -14.31 -1.28 1.47
CA GLU A 92 -13.53 -0.05 1.32
C GLU A 92 -12.94 0.13 -0.08
N VAL A 93 -13.35 -0.71 -1.04
CA VAL A 93 -12.84 -0.68 -2.41
C VAL A 93 -13.32 0.58 -3.12
N LYS A 94 -12.38 1.33 -3.70
CA LYS A 94 -12.69 2.48 -4.54
C LYS A 94 -13.20 2.04 -5.90
N GLU A 95 -14.46 2.32 -6.18
CA GLU A 95 -15.12 1.85 -7.40
C GLU A 95 -14.42 2.33 -8.67
N LYS A 96 -14.04 3.60 -8.76
CA LYS A 96 -13.33 4.17 -9.93
C LYS A 96 -12.02 3.43 -10.23
N ILE A 97 -11.29 3.02 -9.18
CA ILE A 97 -10.01 2.32 -9.34
C ILE A 97 -10.23 0.85 -9.67
N PHE A 98 -11.26 0.24 -9.08
CA PHE A 98 -11.64 -1.12 -9.41
C PHE A 98 -12.11 -1.27 -10.86
N ILE A 99 -12.86 -0.30 -11.39
CA ILE A 99 -13.22 -0.24 -12.82
C ILE A 99 -11.95 -0.19 -13.69
N LYS A 100 -10.95 0.63 -13.32
CA LYS A 100 -9.66 0.67 -14.05
C LYS A 100 -8.90 -0.66 -13.96
N LEU A 101 -8.90 -1.32 -12.79
CA LEU A 101 -8.27 -2.63 -12.64
C LEU A 101 -8.92 -3.66 -13.58
N LYS A 102 -10.24 -3.73 -13.60
CA LYS A 102 -11.00 -4.60 -14.53
C LYS A 102 -10.69 -4.26 -15.99
N TYR A 103 -10.64 -2.97 -16.32
CA TYR A 103 -10.31 -2.52 -17.68
C TYR A 103 -8.95 -3.04 -18.12
N TYR A 104 -7.88 -2.79 -17.34
CA TYR A 104 -6.54 -3.25 -17.70
C TYR A 104 -6.43 -4.76 -17.75
N LYS A 105 -7.13 -5.47 -16.85
CA LYS A 105 -7.22 -6.93 -16.87
C LYS A 105 -7.85 -7.44 -18.18
N LYS A 106 -8.97 -6.83 -18.60
CA LYS A 106 -9.64 -7.14 -19.88
C LYS A 106 -8.78 -6.85 -21.11
N GLN A 107 -7.91 -5.82 -21.02
CA GLN A 107 -6.94 -5.48 -22.08
C GLN A 107 -5.69 -6.37 -22.09
N GLY A 108 -5.63 -7.43 -21.29
CA GLY A 108 -4.53 -8.38 -21.23
C GLY A 108 -3.28 -7.86 -20.52
N TYR A 109 -3.39 -6.82 -19.68
CA TYR A 109 -2.26 -6.37 -18.87
C TYR A 109 -1.98 -7.33 -17.72
N TYR A 110 -0.70 -7.54 -17.45
CA TYR A 110 -0.22 -8.21 -16.26
C TYR A 110 -0.42 -7.31 -15.05
N ILE A 111 -1.35 -7.66 -14.17
CA ILE A 111 -1.74 -6.84 -13.01
C ILE A 111 -0.77 -7.07 -11.87
N VAL A 112 -0.17 -5.97 -11.39
CA VAL A 112 0.80 -5.97 -10.29
C VAL A 112 0.29 -5.07 -9.16
N LEU A 113 0.16 -5.61 -7.95
CA LEU A 113 -0.09 -4.79 -6.77
C LEU A 113 1.24 -4.41 -6.11
N MET A 114 1.48 -3.11 -5.88
CA MET A 114 2.69 -2.62 -5.19
C MET A 114 2.31 -1.75 -4.00
N SER A 115 2.60 -2.20 -2.79
CA SER A 115 2.20 -1.48 -1.58
C SER A 115 3.27 -1.51 -0.48
N GLY A 116 3.42 -0.39 0.22
CA GLY A 116 4.18 -0.37 1.47
C GLY A 116 3.50 -1.11 2.63
N SER A 117 2.30 -1.66 2.47
CA SER A 117 1.59 -2.43 3.50
C SER A 117 2.23 -3.80 3.73
N TYR A 118 1.75 -4.53 4.73
CA TYR A 118 2.28 -5.85 5.08
C TYR A 118 2.06 -6.89 3.99
N ASP A 119 3.07 -7.71 3.75
CA ASP A 119 3.09 -8.80 2.78
C ASP A 119 1.90 -9.75 2.93
N PHE A 120 1.56 -10.16 4.16
CA PHE A 120 0.44 -11.05 4.43
C PHE A 120 -0.94 -10.43 4.08
N ILE A 121 -1.10 -9.10 4.16
CA ILE A 121 -2.32 -8.41 3.71
C ILE A 121 -2.35 -8.35 2.18
N ILE A 122 -1.25 -7.90 1.56
CA ILE A 122 -1.22 -7.69 0.12
C ILE A 122 -1.32 -9.00 -0.65
N LYS A 123 -0.82 -10.11 -0.08
CA LYS A 123 -1.06 -11.46 -0.60
C LYS A 123 -2.57 -11.77 -0.70
N GLU A 124 -3.32 -11.52 0.37
CA GLU A 124 -4.77 -11.77 0.37
C GLU A 124 -5.53 -10.80 -0.56
N VAL A 125 -5.08 -9.54 -0.66
CA VAL A 125 -5.62 -8.57 -1.62
C VAL A 125 -5.36 -9.03 -3.06
N ALA A 126 -4.16 -9.53 -3.35
CA ALA A 126 -3.82 -10.05 -4.67
C ALA A 126 -4.70 -11.25 -5.04
N ASN A 127 -4.93 -12.16 -4.10
CA ASN A 127 -5.87 -13.29 -4.28
C ASN A 127 -7.31 -12.80 -4.51
N TYR A 128 -7.75 -11.80 -3.74
CA TYR A 128 -9.12 -11.26 -3.84
C TYR A 128 -9.41 -10.63 -5.21
N PHE A 129 -8.45 -9.90 -5.79
CA PHE A 129 -8.57 -9.28 -7.11
C PHE A 129 -8.05 -10.17 -8.25
N ASP A 130 -7.55 -11.36 -7.95
CA ASP A 130 -6.89 -12.25 -8.91
C ASP A 130 -5.83 -11.47 -9.70
N ALA A 131 -4.92 -10.82 -8.96
CA ALA A 131 -3.77 -10.11 -9.53
C ALA A 131 -2.66 -11.11 -9.88
N ASN A 132 -1.91 -10.83 -10.96
CA ASN A 132 -0.88 -11.75 -11.44
C ASN A 132 0.35 -11.79 -10.54
N SER A 133 0.67 -10.70 -9.85
CA SER A 133 1.74 -10.65 -8.85
C SER A 133 1.53 -9.50 -7.86
N TYR A 134 2.28 -9.56 -6.77
CA TYR A 134 2.31 -8.47 -5.80
C TYR A 134 3.70 -8.26 -5.21
N TYR A 135 3.95 -7.03 -4.77
CA TYR A 135 5.13 -6.62 -4.01
C TYR A 135 4.67 -5.82 -2.79
N ALA A 136 5.16 -6.20 -1.63
CA ALA A 136 4.75 -5.61 -0.35
C ALA A 136 5.94 -5.47 0.59
N SER A 137 5.77 -4.72 1.68
CA SER A 137 6.78 -4.69 2.74
C SER A 137 6.76 -6.00 3.51
N GLU A 138 7.88 -6.73 3.48
CA GLU A 138 8.02 -8.04 4.12
C GLU A 138 8.23 -7.88 5.62
N THR A 139 7.44 -8.58 6.40
CA THR A 139 7.61 -8.67 7.85
C THR A 139 8.57 -9.78 8.21
N GLN A 140 9.35 -9.57 9.29
CA GLN A 140 10.33 -10.55 9.72
C GLN A 140 9.69 -11.60 10.64
N ILE A 141 9.91 -12.87 10.29
CA ILE A 141 9.43 -14.04 11.03
C ILE A 141 10.63 -14.90 11.41
N ILE A 142 10.68 -15.36 12.65
CA ILE A 142 11.64 -16.33 13.18
C ILE A 142 10.85 -17.38 13.96
N ASN A 143 11.10 -18.66 13.70
CA ASN A 143 10.40 -19.78 14.36
C ASN A 143 8.86 -19.62 14.35
N GLN A 144 8.28 -19.25 13.20
CA GLN A 144 6.85 -19.02 12.99
C GLN A 144 6.25 -17.86 13.80
N LEU A 145 7.05 -17.06 14.48
CA LEU A 145 6.63 -15.89 15.23
C LEU A 145 7.11 -14.60 14.56
N TYR A 146 6.26 -13.60 14.49
CA TYR A 146 6.64 -12.26 14.06
C TYR A 146 7.60 -11.62 15.06
N THR A 147 8.69 -11.01 14.57
CA THR A 147 9.65 -10.27 15.41
C THR A 147 9.17 -8.85 15.74
N GLY A 148 8.12 -8.38 15.09
CA GLY A 148 7.65 -7.00 15.17
C GLY A 148 8.49 -6.02 14.35
N ARG A 149 9.26 -6.51 13.37
CA ARG A 149 10.12 -5.70 12.50
C ARG A 149 9.85 -6.01 11.03
N TYR A 150 10.23 -5.06 10.17
CA TYR A 150 10.32 -5.33 8.72
C TYR A 150 11.63 -6.08 8.41
N LYS A 151 11.53 -7.12 7.59
CA LYS A 151 12.67 -7.73 6.90
C LYS A 151 13.09 -6.86 5.72
N LYS A 152 12.09 -6.33 4.99
CA LYS A 152 12.27 -5.44 3.85
C LYS A 152 11.11 -4.45 3.77
N ASP A 153 11.39 -3.17 3.70
CA ASP A 153 10.39 -2.12 3.53
C ASP A 153 10.47 -1.53 2.12
N ILE A 154 9.37 -1.59 1.38
CA ILE A 154 9.30 -1.09 0.00
C ILE A 154 8.62 0.27 -0.14
N LEU A 155 8.26 0.93 0.98
CA LEU A 155 7.51 2.18 0.96
C LEU A 155 8.09 3.24 0.02
N MET A 156 9.44 3.37 0.00
CA MET A 156 10.15 4.36 -0.83
C MET A 156 10.90 3.74 -2.01
N SER A 157 10.81 2.43 -2.23
CA SER A 157 11.66 1.70 -3.18
C SER A 157 10.90 1.06 -4.35
N LYS A 158 9.61 1.38 -4.53
CA LYS A 158 8.77 0.77 -5.59
C LYS A 158 9.37 0.95 -6.99
N TYR A 159 9.91 2.14 -7.31
CA TYR A 159 10.56 2.40 -8.59
C TYR A 159 11.75 1.46 -8.85
N ASN A 160 12.68 1.36 -7.90
CA ASN A 160 13.85 0.49 -8.03
C ASN A 160 13.44 -0.99 -8.08
N LEU A 161 12.43 -1.36 -7.30
CA LEU A 161 11.88 -2.71 -7.30
C LEU A 161 11.25 -3.07 -8.64
N PHE A 162 10.54 -2.13 -9.27
CA PHE A 162 10.00 -2.30 -10.61
C PHE A 162 11.11 -2.53 -11.64
N LEU A 163 12.12 -1.66 -11.69
CA LEU A 163 13.23 -1.79 -12.62
C LEU A 163 13.99 -3.12 -12.47
N LYS A 164 14.13 -3.61 -11.22
CA LYS A 164 14.80 -4.89 -10.96
C LYS A 164 14.02 -6.10 -11.49
N ASN A 165 12.68 -6.06 -11.42
CA ASN A 165 11.85 -7.23 -11.71
C ASN A 165 11.23 -7.20 -13.12
N PHE A 166 11.21 -6.03 -13.78
CA PHE A 166 10.59 -5.84 -15.09
C PHE A 166 11.54 -5.10 -16.02
N LEU A 167 12.61 -5.79 -16.46
CA LEU A 167 13.63 -5.21 -17.33
C LEU A 167 13.10 -4.87 -18.74
N GLN A 168 12.08 -5.59 -19.19
CA GLN A 168 11.47 -5.40 -20.50
C GLN A 168 9.95 -5.48 -20.40
N PHE A 169 9.29 -4.45 -20.88
CA PHE A 169 7.83 -4.38 -20.97
C PHE A 169 7.43 -3.64 -22.26
N GLU A 170 6.24 -3.91 -22.75
CA GLU A 170 5.69 -3.26 -23.95
C GLU A 170 5.02 -1.94 -23.59
N LYS A 171 4.16 -1.97 -22.58
CA LYS A 171 3.41 -0.83 -22.06
C LYS A 171 3.30 -0.88 -20.54
N LEU A 172 3.33 0.29 -19.93
CA LEU A 172 3.21 0.43 -18.47
C LEU A 172 2.07 1.38 -18.11
N ALA A 173 1.14 0.90 -17.30
CA ALA A 173 0.16 1.73 -16.61
C ALA A 173 0.48 1.78 -15.11
N VAL A 174 0.39 2.94 -14.47
CA VAL A 174 0.63 3.12 -13.03
C VAL A 174 -0.50 3.93 -12.41
N ILE A 175 -1.08 3.39 -11.36
CA ILE A 175 -2.17 4.00 -10.60
C ILE A 175 -1.76 4.08 -9.13
N THR A 176 -1.60 5.28 -8.58
CA THR A 176 -1.16 5.51 -7.19
C THR A 176 -1.63 6.87 -6.66
N ASN A 177 -1.78 7.00 -5.34
CA ASN A 177 -1.96 8.28 -4.65
C ASN A 177 -0.63 8.84 -4.10
N ASN A 178 0.43 8.01 -4.07
CA ASN A 178 1.68 8.33 -3.38
C ASN A 178 2.59 9.24 -4.20
N LYS A 179 2.95 10.39 -3.63
CA LYS A 179 3.92 11.32 -4.24
C LYS A 179 5.33 10.72 -4.38
N SER A 180 5.69 9.78 -3.52
CA SER A 180 6.96 9.04 -3.63
C SER A 180 7.06 8.16 -4.88
N ASP A 181 5.92 7.83 -5.49
CA ASP A 181 5.86 7.03 -6.72
C ASP A 181 6.01 7.87 -8.00
N LEU A 182 6.33 9.19 -7.89
CA LEU A 182 6.45 10.10 -9.02
C LEU A 182 7.42 9.59 -10.11
N LYS A 183 8.54 8.98 -9.72
CA LYS A 183 9.49 8.40 -10.70
C LYS A 183 8.85 7.26 -11.49
N LEU A 184 8.04 6.45 -10.84
CA LEU A 184 7.32 5.34 -11.48
C LEU A 184 6.20 5.87 -12.40
N LEU A 185 5.46 6.90 -11.98
CA LEU A 185 4.47 7.58 -12.81
C LEU A 185 5.10 8.24 -14.06
N LYS A 186 6.28 8.86 -13.93
CA LYS A 186 6.98 9.47 -15.06
C LYS A 186 7.45 8.45 -16.11
N LEU A 187 7.71 7.22 -15.69
CA LEU A 187 8.11 6.11 -16.58
C LEU A 187 6.90 5.52 -17.34
N ALA A 188 5.70 5.67 -16.80
CA ALA A 188 4.50 5.03 -17.33
C ALA A 188 4.01 5.67 -18.64
N ASP A 189 3.50 4.83 -19.56
CA ASP A 189 2.73 5.28 -20.74
C ASP A 189 1.36 5.84 -20.31
N TYR A 190 0.76 5.22 -19.29
CA TYR A 190 -0.52 5.62 -18.69
C TYR A 190 -0.35 5.88 -17.20
N ALA A 191 -0.19 7.14 -16.84
CA ALA A 191 0.03 7.57 -15.46
C ALA A 191 -1.25 8.14 -14.85
N TYR A 192 -1.67 7.59 -13.71
CA TYR A 192 -2.85 8.05 -12.97
C TYR A 192 -2.53 8.32 -11.51
N ALA A 193 -2.78 9.54 -11.08
CA ALA A 193 -2.69 9.94 -9.67
C ALA A 193 -4.09 9.99 -9.04
N VAL A 194 -4.30 9.21 -7.99
CA VAL A 194 -5.53 9.25 -7.21
C VAL A 194 -5.46 10.39 -6.21
N CYS A 195 -6.38 11.33 -6.33
CA CYS A 195 -6.46 12.51 -5.49
C CYS A 195 -7.55 12.33 -4.44
N ASN A 196 -7.15 12.12 -3.19
CA ASN A 196 -8.05 11.92 -2.05
C ASN A 196 -8.48 13.24 -1.40
N LYS A 197 -7.91 14.36 -1.83
CA LYS A 197 -8.21 15.72 -1.36
C LYS A 197 -7.73 16.79 -2.35
N LYS A 198 -8.28 17.98 -2.25
CA LYS A 198 -7.94 19.12 -3.15
C LYS A 198 -6.45 19.47 -3.20
N SER A 199 -5.69 19.25 -2.10
CA SER A 199 -4.24 19.49 -2.09
C SER A 199 -3.45 18.47 -2.90
N ASP A 200 -3.95 17.25 -3.09
CA ASP A 200 -3.34 16.25 -3.95
C ASP A 200 -3.53 16.63 -5.41
N LEU A 201 -4.74 17.05 -5.78
CA LEU A 201 -5.05 17.54 -7.11
C LEU A 201 -4.15 18.73 -7.48
N ARG A 202 -3.98 19.71 -6.57
CA ARG A 202 -3.06 20.86 -6.79
C ARG A 202 -1.63 20.40 -7.05
N PHE A 203 -1.13 19.42 -6.31
CA PHE A 203 0.22 18.89 -6.49
C PHE A 203 0.37 18.19 -7.86
N TRP A 204 -0.56 17.30 -8.22
CA TRP A 204 -0.44 16.51 -9.43
C TRP A 204 -0.69 17.30 -10.72
N LYS A 205 -1.47 18.38 -10.70
CA LYS A 205 -1.69 19.28 -11.85
C LYS A 205 -0.41 19.90 -12.41
N HIS A 206 0.68 19.92 -11.63
CA HIS A 206 1.99 20.40 -12.13
C HIS A 206 2.66 19.41 -13.11
N TYR A 207 2.11 18.22 -13.28
CA TYR A 207 2.65 17.17 -14.13
C TYR A 207 1.67 16.82 -15.26
N SER A 208 1.84 17.46 -16.43
CA SER A 208 0.91 17.36 -17.57
C SER A 208 0.66 15.94 -18.08
N LYS A 209 1.62 15.03 -17.93
CA LYS A 209 1.49 13.61 -18.34
C LYS A 209 0.72 12.75 -17.33
N ILE A 210 0.37 13.27 -16.15
CA ILE A 210 -0.29 12.50 -15.09
C ILE A 210 -1.76 12.86 -15.05
N ASN A 211 -2.61 11.87 -15.31
CA ASN A 211 -4.05 12.02 -15.24
C ASN A 211 -4.52 11.95 -13.78
N CYS A 212 -5.23 12.96 -13.32
CA CYS A 212 -5.80 12.97 -11.97
C CYS A 212 -7.15 12.24 -11.94
N ILE A 213 -7.30 11.33 -10.96
CA ILE A 213 -8.59 10.71 -10.63
C ILE A 213 -9.03 11.32 -9.31
N GLU A 214 -10.04 12.17 -9.36
CA GLU A 214 -10.60 12.80 -8.16
C GLU A 214 -11.49 11.80 -7.41
N ASP A 215 -11.25 11.67 -6.11
CA ASP A 215 -11.92 10.72 -5.23
C ASP A 215 -12.14 11.35 -3.83
N PHE A 216 -12.78 12.55 -3.82
CA PHE A 216 -13.17 13.32 -2.63
C PHE A 216 -14.51 13.99 -2.83
#